data_dc2829e7ec92351c90f03fa96a796caa
#
_entry.id   dc2829e7ec92351c90f03fa96a796caa
#
_cell.length_a   1.000
_cell.length_b   1.000
_cell.length_c   1.000
_cell.angle_alpha   90.00
_cell.angle_beta   90.00
_cell.angle_gamma   90.00
#
_symmetry.space_group_name_H-M   'P 1'
#
loop_
_entity.id
_entity.type
_entity.pdbx_description
1 polymer ?
#
loop_
_entity_poly.entity_id
_entity_poly.type
_entity_poly.pdbx_seq_one_letter_code
_entity_poly.pdbx_strand_id
1 'polypeptide(L)'
;LVAGSNIDAVVSECQTLDNVSKILKCDSETYVNAIAEDLSSLVLANCDGFTHILAPATTFGKNLMPRISAKLDSQQISDIISVESDDTFKRPIYAGSCIATVKSNDSVKVITVRSTAFDAITKNNSGVDVQEINDEGSSNISKFVGEELAQSDRPELTAANIVISGGRGMQSGDNFHLLDSIADKLGAAVGASRAAVDAGFVPNDYQVGQTGKIVAPDLYIAVGI
;
A
#
# COMPACT_ATOMS: atom_id res chain seq x y z
N LEU A 1 -1.39 -13.48 5.49
CA LEU A 1 -0.89 -14.23 4.33
C LEU A 1 0.37 -13.55 3.82
N VAL A 2 1.45 -14.32 3.61
CA VAL A 2 2.71 -13.89 2.99
C VAL A 2 2.92 -14.78 1.75
N ALA A 3 3.02 -14.18 0.58
CA ALA A 3 3.20 -14.89 -0.69
C ALA A 3 4.26 -14.20 -1.54
N GLY A 4 5.10 -14.95 -2.22
CA GLY A 4 6.21 -14.47 -3.04
C GLY A 4 7.22 -15.57 -3.29
N SER A 5 8.42 -15.20 -3.73
CA SER A 5 9.55 -16.11 -3.89
C SER A 5 10.68 -15.71 -2.95
N ASN A 6 11.28 -16.68 -2.26
CA ASN A 6 12.35 -16.50 -1.26
C ASN A 6 11.92 -15.56 -0.09
N ILE A 7 10.76 -15.81 0.50
CA ILE A 7 10.09 -14.92 1.46
C ILE A 7 10.43 -15.16 2.93
N ASP A 8 11.39 -16.03 3.26
CA ASP A 8 11.73 -16.40 4.65
C ASP A 8 12.09 -15.19 5.53
N ALA A 9 12.78 -14.20 4.99
CA ALA A 9 13.13 -13.00 5.73
C ALA A 9 11.87 -12.18 6.10
N VAL A 10 10.92 -12.08 5.17
CA VAL A 10 9.64 -11.38 5.40
C VAL A 10 8.80 -12.13 6.43
N VAL A 11 8.72 -13.46 6.34
CA VAL A 11 8.01 -14.30 7.30
C VAL A 11 8.61 -14.13 8.70
N SER A 12 9.95 -14.15 8.83
CA SER A 12 10.64 -13.94 10.10
C SER A 12 10.33 -12.57 10.70
N GLU A 13 10.24 -11.53 9.89
CA GLU A 13 9.82 -10.20 10.36
C GLU A 13 8.35 -10.21 10.81
N CYS A 14 7.45 -10.82 10.04
CA CYS A 14 6.03 -10.92 10.40
C CYS A 14 5.80 -11.68 11.72
N GLN A 15 6.66 -12.65 12.06
CA GLN A 15 6.58 -13.38 13.33
C GLN A 15 6.82 -12.51 14.58
N THR A 16 7.45 -11.36 14.41
CA THR A 16 7.70 -10.42 15.50
C THR A 16 6.53 -9.47 15.79
N LEU A 17 5.55 -9.38 14.89
CA LEU A 17 4.45 -8.42 14.97
C LEU A 17 3.47 -8.82 16.07
N ASP A 18 3.10 -7.87 16.93
CA ASP A 18 2.07 -8.07 17.94
C ASP A 18 0.71 -8.34 17.30
N ASN A 19 -0.16 -9.07 18.01
CA ASN A 19 -1.52 -9.44 17.58
C ASN A 19 -1.60 -10.30 16.30
N VAL A 20 -0.48 -10.80 15.80
CA VAL A 20 -0.48 -11.82 14.73
C VAL A 20 -0.55 -13.19 15.40
N SER A 21 -1.59 -13.96 15.13
CA SER A 21 -1.81 -15.29 15.70
C SER A 21 -1.30 -16.42 14.82
N LYS A 22 -1.25 -16.21 13.50
CA LYS A 22 -0.82 -17.20 12.52
C LYS A 22 -0.34 -16.52 11.24
N ILE A 23 0.65 -17.10 10.58
CA ILE A 23 1.14 -16.72 9.27
C ILE A 23 0.84 -17.86 8.30
N LEU A 24 0.11 -17.54 7.21
CA LEU A 24 -0.04 -18.42 6.06
C LEU A 24 1.07 -18.06 5.07
N LYS A 25 1.98 -18.99 4.79
CA LYS A 25 3.14 -18.79 3.93
C LYS A 25 2.97 -19.56 2.62
N CYS A 26 3.12 -18.87 1.50
CA CYS A 26 3.21 -19.48 0.17
C CYS A 26 4.49 -18.99 -0.53
N ASP A 27 5.54 -19.79 -0.48
CA ASP A 27 6.80 -19.50 -1.17
C ASP A 27 6.79 -20.16 -2.55
N SER A 28 6.54 -19.37 -3.60
CA SER A 28 6.44 -19.84 -4.98
C SER A 28 6.80 -18.76 -5.99
N GLU A 29 7.48 -19.15 -7.06
CA GLU A 29 7.78 -18.30 -8.22
C GLU A 29 6.51 -17.71 -8.89
N THR A 30 5.36 -18.36 -8.75
CA THR A 30 4.07 -17.86 -9.24
C THR A 30 3.77 -16.45 -8.72
N TYR A 31 4.19 -16.14 -7.50
CA TYR A 31 3.84 -14.89 -6.82
C TYR A 31 4.96 -13.85 -6.78
N VAL A 32 6.08 -14.09 -7.46
CA VAL A 32 7.25 -13.17 -7.47
C VAL A 32 6.89 -11.76 -7.94
N ASN A 33 6.00 -11.64 -8.93
CA ASN A 33 5.57 -10.36 -9.50
C ASN A 33 4.23 -9.87 -8.95
N ALA A 34 3.69 -10.50 -7.91
CA ALA A 34 2.46 -10.12 -7.21
C ALA A 34 1.26 -9.85 -8.15
N ILE A 35 1.10 -10.66 -9.21
CA ILE A 35 0.00 -10.54 -10.17
C ILE A 35 -1.34 -10.74 -9.46
N ALA A 36 -2.23 -9.74 -9.55
CA ALA A 36 -3.47 -9.72 -8.79
C ALA A 36 -4.42 -10.87 -9.11
N GLU A 37 -4.42 -11.36 -10.36
CA GLU A 37 -5.18 -12.53 -10.81
C GLU A 37 -4.80 -13.78 -10.03
N ASP A 38 -3.50 -14.03 -9.91
CA ASP A 38 -2.96 -15.22 -9.25
C ASP A 38 -3.10 -15.10 -7.73
N LEU A 39 -2.73 -13.96 -7.15
CA LEU A 39 -2.88 -13.69 -5.71
C LEU A 39 -4.34 -13.75 -5.25
N SER A 40 -5.30 -13.27 -6.07
CA SER A 40 -6.72 -13.37 -5.70
C SER A 40 -7.19 -14.81 -5.55
N SER A 41 -6.68 -15.72 -6.36
CA SER A 41 -7.00 -17.15 -6.25
C SER A 41 -6.43 -17.75 -4.97
N LEU A 42 -5.18 -17.43 -4.64
CA LEU A 42 -4.55 -17.87 -3.39
C LEU A 42 -5.28 -17.37 -2.15
N VAL A 43 -5.67 -16.07 -2.13
CA VAL A 43 -6.43 -15.50 -1.00
C VAL A 43 -7.77 -16.20 -0.84
N LEU A 44 -8.50 -16.43 -1.93
CA LEU A 44 -9.81 -17.07 -1.90
C LEU A 44 -9.76 -18.54 -1.46
N ALA A 45 -8.72 -19.27 -1.84
CA ALA A 45 -8.52 -20.65 -1.39
C ALA A 45 -8.21 -20.75 0.12
N ASN A 46 -7.81 -19.64 0.76
CA ASN A 46 -7.39 -19.60 2.15
C ASN A 46 -8.20 -18.62 3.02
N CYS A 47 -9.37 -18.15 2.54
CA CYS A 47 -10.18 -17.17 3.28
C CYS A 47 -11.30 -17.78 4.14
N ASP A 48 -11.51 -19.08 4.09
CA ASP A 48 -12.56 -19.75 4.87
C ASP A 48 -12.33 -19.55 6.37
N GLY A 49 -13.41 -19.17 7.06
CA GLY A 49 -13.39 -18.92 8.51
C GLY A 49 -12.89 -17.51 8.89
N PHE A 50 -12.44 -16.70 7.95
CA PHE A 50 -12.11 -15.30 8.20
C PHE A 50 -13.32 -14.40 7.91
N THR A 51 -13.52 -13.41 8.77
CA THR A 51 -14.60 -12.42 8.65
C THR A 51 -14.16 -11.13 7.97
N HIS A 52 -12.86 -10.91 7.88
CA HIS A 52 -12.28 -9.69 7.31
C HIS A 52 -11.06 -10.04 6.46
N ILE A 53 -10.98 -9.46 5.27
CA ILE A 53 -9.81 -9.53 4.39
C ILE A 53 -9.32 -8.11 4.20
N LEU A 54 -8.08 -7.83 4.63
CA LEU A 54 -7.52 -6.49 4.61
C LEU A 54 -6.26 -6.43 3.76
N ALA A 55 -6.07 -5.31 3.07
CA ALA A 55 -4.83 -4.95 2.41
C ALA A 55 -4.60 -3.43 2.53
N PRO A 56 -3.35 -2.94 2.43
CA PRO A 56 -3.10 -1.50 2.39
C PRO A 56 -3.74 -0.86 1.14
N ALA A 57 -4.22 0.38 1.27
CA ALA A 57 -4.82 1.13 0.17
C ALA A 57 -3.76 1.71 -0.80
N THR A 58 -2.69 0.95 -1.05
CA THR A 58 -1.68 1.21 -2.09
C THR A 58 -2.18 0.79 -3.46
N THR A 59 -1.42 1.06 -4.53
CA THR A 59 -1.73 0.58 -5.89
C THR A 59 -1.88 -0.94 -5.94
N PHE A 60 -1.08 -1.67 -5.16
CA PHE A 60 -1.20 -3.12 -4.99
C PHE A 60 -2.56 -3.54 -4.43
N GLY A 61 -2.95 -3.02 -3.26
CA GLY A 61 -4.24 -3.36 -2.65
C GLY A 61 -5.44 -2.90 -3.48
N LYS A 62 -5.33 -1.74 -4.14
CA LYS A 62 -6.37 -1.24 -5.05
C LYS A 62 -6.56 -2.08 -6.31
N ASN A 63 -5.55 -2.84 -6.73
CA ASN A 63 -5.64 -3.80 -7.83
C ASN A 63 -6.18 -5.17 -7.36
N LEU A 64 -5.70 -5.67 -6.23
CA LEU A 64 -6.02 -7.01 -5.72
C LEU A 64 -7.43 -7.10 -5.12
N MET A 65 -7.79 -6.18 -4.20
CA MET A 65 -8.97 -6.30 -3.36
C MET A 65 -10.30 -6.24 -4.10
N PRO A 66 -10.49 -5.44 -5.16
CA PRO A 66 -11.72 -5.47 -5.95
C PRO A 66 -11.99 -6.83 -6.61
N ARG A 67 -10.94 -7.57 -7.00
CA ARG A 67 -11.07 -8.92 -7.56
C ARG A 67 -11.57 -9.92 -6.51
N ILE A 68 -10.99 -9.85 -5.31
CA ILE A 68 -11.42 -10.69 -4.18
C ILE A 68 -12.88 -10.37 -3.83
N SER A 69 -13.21 -9.08 -3.72
CA SER A 69 -14.55 -8.60 -3.43
C SER A 69 -15.59 -9.13 -4.43
N ALA A 70 -15.30 -8.99 -5.72
CA ALA A 70 -16.19 -9.48 -6.79
C ALA A 70 -16.39 -11.00 -6.75
N LYS A 71 -15.34 -11.77 -6.44
CA LYS A 71 -15.42 -13.24 -6.37
C LYS A 71 -16.14 -13.74 -5.12
N LEU A 72 -16.15 -12.96 -4.03
CA LEU A 72 -16.90 -13.25 -2.81
C LEU A 72 -18.32 -12.69 -2.81
N ASP A 73 -18.73 -11.98 -3.88
CA ASP A 73 -20.00 -11.25 -3.96
C ASP A 73 -20.22 -10.32 -2.73
N SER A 74 -19.13 -9.67 -2.29
CA SER A 74 -19.10 -8.75 -1.16
C SER A 74 -18.77 -7.34 -1.60
N GLN A 75 -19.29 -6.32 -0.90
CA GLN A 75 -18.96 -4.93 -1.19
C GLN A 75 -17.62 -4.55 -0.57
N GLN A 76 -16.68 -4.06 -1.39
CA GLN A 76 -15.41 -3.56 -0.87
C GLN A 76 -15.59 -2.23 -0.14
N ILE A 77 -14.98 -2.12 1.05
CA ILE A 77 -14.85 -0.87 1.79
C ILE A 77 -13.45 -0.31 1.55
N SER A 78 -13.35 0.72 0.72
CA SER A 78 -12.06 1.24 0.27
C SER A 78 -11.52 2.34 1.16
N ASP A 79 -10.20 2.28 1.45
CA ASP A 79 -9.42 3.39 1.98
C ASP A 79 -9.91 3.86 3.36
N ILE A 80 -10.17 2.91 4.28
CA ILE A 80 -10.65 3.26 5.62
C ILE A 80 -9.58 4.02 6.41
N ILE A 81 -10.05 4.94 7.25
CA ILE A 81 -9.23 5.77 8.16
C ILE A 81 -9.57 5.55 9.63
N SER A 82 -10.64 4.81 9.92
CA SER A 82 -11.06 4.47 11.29
C SER A 82 -11.95 3.24 11.29
N VAL A 83 -11.87 2.47 12.36
CA VAL A 83 -12.72 1.32 12.67
C VAL A 83 -13.59 1.70 13.85
N GLU A 84 -14.92 1.72 13.66
CA GLU A 84 -15.89 2.05 14.72
C GLU A 84 -16.42 0.78 15.40
N SER A 85 -16.57 -0.30 14.62
CA SER A 85 -16.95 -1.64 15.08
C SER A 85 -16.55 -2.68 14.04
N ASP A 86 -16.84 -3.96 14.28
CA ASP A 86 -16.53 -5.07 13.37
C ASP A 86 -17.13 -4.90 11.96
N ASP A 87 -18.20 -4.11 11.83
CA ASP A 87 -18.92 -3.92 10.57
C ASP A 87 -19.02 -2.46 10.12
N THR A 88 -18.48 -1.51 10.90
CA THR A 88 -18.66 -0.07 10.68
C THR A 88 -17.30 0.65 10.65
N PHE A 89 -17.09 1.42 9.59
CA PHE A 89 -15.81 2.04 9.28
C PHE A 89 -16.00 3.48 8.80
N LYS A 90 -14.96 4.31 8.96
CA LYS A 90 -14.92 5.65 8.36
C LYS A 90 -13.97 5.67 7.17
N ARG A 91 -14.39 6.35 6.12
CA ARG A 91 -13.58 6.54 4.92
C ARG A 91 -13.78 7.92 4.32
N PRO A 92 -12.75 8.53 3.71
CA PRO A 92 -12.91 9.77 2.97
C PRO A 92 -13.62 9.51 1.64
N ILE A 93 -14.44 10.46 1.25
CA ILE A 93 -15.11 10.54 -0.04
C ILE A 93 -14.96 11.96 -0.62
N TYR A 94 -15.26 12.15 -1.91
CA TYR A 94 -15.06 13.43 -2.61
C TYR A 94 -13.65 14.00 -2.39
N ALA A 95 -12.62 13.19 -2.68
CA ALA A 95 -11.22 13.56 -2.49
C ALA A 95 -10.86 14.04 -1.07
N GLY A 96 -11.57 13.54 -0.05
CA GLY A 96 -11.33 13.89 1.35
C GLY A 96 -12.15 15.08 1.88
N SER A 97 -13.00 15.68 1.04
CA SER A 97 -13.87 16.78 1.48
C SER A 97 -14.95 16.34 2.46
N CYS A 98 -15.29 15.05 2.47
CA CYS A 98 -16.26 14.47 3.39
C CYS A 98 -15.73 13.15 3.95
N ILE A 99 -16.12 12.83 5.18
CA ILE A 99 -15.88 11.53 5.80
C ILE A 99 -17.23 10.80 5.89
N ALA A 100 -17.31 9.66 5.23
CA ALA A 100 -18.48 8.77 5.30
C ALA A 100 -18.27 7.72 6.39
N THR A 101 -19.27 7.50 7.21
CA THR A 101 -19.38 6.31 8.06
C THR A 101 -20.16 5.27 7.28
N VAL A 102 -19.57 4.12 7.02
CA VAL A 102 -20.15 3.03 6.24
C VAL A 102 -20.28 1.78 7.09
N LYS A 103 -21.38 1.06 6.93
CA LYS A 103 -21.63 -0.22 7.57
C LYS A 103 -21.78 -1.30 6.50
N SER A 104 -21.06 -2.43 6.66
CA SER A 104 -21.21 -3.60 5.80
C SER A 104 -22.08 -4.65 6.47
N ASN A 105 -23.03 -5.18 5.74
CA ASN A 105 -23.85 -6.33 6.18
C ASN A 105 -23.31 -7.66 5.61
N ASP A 106 -22.24 -7.63 4.82
CA ASP A 106 -21.65 -8.83 4.22
C ASP A 106 -21.05 -9.74 5.30
N SER A 107 -21.05 -11.04 5.07
CA SER A 107 -20.44 -12.01 5.98
C SER A 107 -18.93 -11.84 6.05
N VAL A 108 -18.28 -11.56 4.91
CA VAL A 108 -16.85 -11.26 4.81
C VAL A 108 -16.67 -9.82 4.36
N LYS A 109 -15.99 -9.01 5.16
CA LYS A 109 -15.67 -7.62 4.86
C LYS A 109 -14.35 -7.57 4.09
N VAL A 110 -14.37 -7.01 2.89
CA VAL A 110 -13.19 -6.83 2.04
C VAL A 110 -12.77 -5.36 2.10
N ILE A 111 -11.59 -5.08 2.64
CA ILE A 111 -11.24 -3.74 3.09
C ILE A 111 -9.86 -3.33 2.58
N THR A 112 -9.73 -2.10 2.06
CA THR A 112 -8.41 -1.48 1.93
C THR A 112 -8.21 -0.42 3.00
N VAL A 113 -7.02 -0.38 3.60
CA VAL A 113 -6.69 0.43 4.77
C VAL A 113 -5.72 1.54 4.36
N ARG A 114 -6.04 2.78 4.72
CA ARG A 114 -5.09 3.89 4.61
C ARG A 114 -4.06 3.77 5.71
N SER A 115 -2.90 3.21 5.40
CA SER A 115 -1.85 2.92 6.37
C SER A 115 -1.40 4.17 7.17
N THR A 116 -1.40 5.34 6.54
CA THR A 116 -1.04 6.62 7.19
C THR A 116 -2.05 7.12 8.22
N ALA A 117 -3.22 6.49 8.37
CA ALA A 117 -4.23 6.84 9.37
C ALA A 117 -4.18 5.97 10.63
N PHE A 118 -3.26 5.01 10.69
CA PHE A 118 -3.10 4.08 11.81
C PHE A 118 -1.64 4.03 12.24
N ASP A 119 -1.43 3.86 13.54
CA ASP A 119 -0.09 3.69 14.10
C ASP A 119 0.51 2.35 13.67
N ALA A 120 1.84 2.32 13.56
CA ALA A 120 2.56 1.09 13.29
C ALA A 120 2.44 0.12 14.47
N ILE A 121 2.22 -1.16 14.16
CA ILE A 121 2.16 -2.21 15.18
C ILE A 121 3.55 -2.41 15.83
N THR A 122 3.56 -2.73 17.11
CA THR A 122 4.77 -3.06 17.85
C THR A 122 5.30 -4.45 17.51
N LYS A 123 6.60 -4.66 17.69
CA LYS A 123 7.33 -5.90 17.35
C LYS A 123 7.84 -6.57 18.63
N ASN A 124 6.94 -7.11 19.46
CA ASN A 124 7.29 -7.78 20.71
C ASN A 124 6.90 -9.26 20.73
N ASN A 125 6.27 -9.76 19.67
CA ASN A 125 5.85 -11.15 19.59
C ASN A 125 7.04 -12.07 19.34
N SER A 126 6.93 -13.30 19.81
CA SER A 126 7.90 -14.36 19.57
C SER A 126 7.17 -15.67 19.35
N GLY A 127 7.40 -16.32 18.20
CA GLY A 127 6.92 -17.67 17.96
C GLY A 127 5.50 -17.76 17.39
N VAL A 128 5.13 -16.83 16.51
CA VAL A 128 3.90 -16.97 15.71
C VAL A 128 3.98 -18.23 14.85
N ASP A 129 2.91 -19.02 14.86
CA ASP A 129 2.79 -20.23 14.05
C ASP A 129 2.81 -19.91 12.56
N VAL A 130 3.65 -20.62 11.81
CA VAL A 130 3.76 -20.50 10.35
C VAL A 130 3.22 -21.76 9.73
N GLN A 131 2.17 -21.61 8.95
CA GLN A 131 1.56 -22.68 8.18
C GLN A 131 1.94 -22.52 6.71
N GLU A 132 2.65 -23.47 6.15
CA GLU A 132 2.85 -23.58 4.71
C GLU A 132 1.51 -23.89 4.04
N ILE A 133 1.21 -23.18 2.95
CA ILE A 133 0.02 -23.39 2.11
C ILE A 133 0.43 -23.67 0.67
N ASN A 134 -0.45 -24.33 -0.06
CA ASN A 134 -0.19 -24.71 -1.44
C ASN A 134 -0.25 -23.50 -2.37
N ASP A 135 0.55 -23.57 -3.44
CA ASP A 135 0.43 -22.70 -4.60
C ASP A 135 -0.83 -23.07 -5.41
N GLU A 136 -1.66 -22.08 -5.73
CA GLU A 136 -2.87 -22.25 -6.57
C GLU A 136 -2.56 -22.19 -8.07
N GLY A 137 -1.29 -21.98 -8.43
CA GLY A 137 -0.84 -21.84 -9.80
C GLY A 137 -1.18 -20.49 -10.44
N SER A 138 -0.68 -20.30 -11.66
CA SER A 138 -0.98 -19.09 -12.42
C SER A 138 -2.28 -19.22 -13.20
N SER A 139 -3.09 -18.16 -13.17
CA SER A 139 -4.31 -18.02 -13.97
C SER A 139 -4.03 -17.90 -15.47
N ASN A 140 -2.80 -17.52 -15.85
CA ASN A 140 -2.37 -17.23 -17.21
C ASN A 140 -3.21 -16.15 -17.94
N ILE A 141 -3.95 -15.32 -17.18
CA ILE A 141 -4.74 -14.21 -17.73
C ILE A 141 -3.85 -13.02 -18.04
N SER A 142 -2.92 -12.72 -17.14
CA SER A 142 -1.94 -11.64 -17.25
C SER A 142 -0.53 -12.19 -17.16
N LYS A 143 0.41 -11.48 -17.78
CA LYS A 143 1.83 -11.83 -17.75
C LYS A 143 2.66 -10.60 -17.40
N PHE A 144 3.58 -10.75 -16.45
CA PHE A 144 4.58 -9.73 -16.19
C PHE A 144 5.54 -9.61 -17.38
N VAL A 145 5.74 -8.39 -17.85
CA VAL A 145 6.62 -8.10 -18.99
C VAL A 145 7.89 -7.41 -18.52
N GLY A 146 7.77 -6.52 -17.53
CA GLY A 146 8.88 -5.77 -16.98
C GLY A 146 8.41 -4.57 -16.20
N GLU A 147 9.30 -4.00 -15.41
CA GLU A 147 9.11 -2.75 -14.67
C GLU A 147 10.38 -1.90 -14.75
N GLU A 148 10.20 -0.60 -14.70
CA GLU A 148 11.30 0.36 -14.55
C GLU A 148 11.14 1.02 -13.19
N LEU A 149 12.03 0.67 -12.26
CA LEU A 149 12.05 1.24 -10.92
C LEU A 149 13.04 2.41 -10.87
N ALA A 150 12.56 3.58 -10.43
CA ALA A 150 13.47 4.67 -10.10
C ALA A 150 14.31 4.28 -8.89
N GLN A 151 15.63 4.21 -9.09
CA GLN A 151 16.56 3.99 -7.97
C GLN A 151 16.81 5.32 -7.28
N SER A 152 16.55 5.35 -5.99
CA SER A 152 16.85 6.50 -5.14
C SER A 152 17.46 6.02 -3.84
N ASP A 153 18.55 6.66 -3.42
CA ASP A 153 19.16 6.42 -2.10
C ASP A 153 18.39 7.13 -0.97
N ARG A 154 17.34 7.89 -1.31
CA ARG A 154 16.48 8.60 -0.35
C ARG A 154 15.37 7.71 0.19
N PRO A 155 14.83 8.05 1.38
CA PRO A 155 13.68 7.35 1.93
C PRO A 155 12.50 7.32 0.95
N GLU A 156 11.74 6.23 0.96
CA GLU A 156 10.48 6.15 0.22
C GLU A 156 9.48 7.20 0.72
N LEU A 157 8.77 7.85 -0.19
CA LEU A 157 7.81 8.92 0.12
C LEU A 157 6.75 8.51 1.15
N THR A 158 6.28 7.27 1.08
CA THR A 158 5.24 6.74 1.97
C THR A 158 5.73 6.41 3.38
N ALA A 159 7.05 6.31 3.58
CA ALA A 159 7.67 5.96 4.85
C ALA A 159 8.56 7.07 5.42
N ALA A 160 8.74 8.17 4.69
CA ALA A 160 9.64 9.24 5.08
C ALA A 160 9.04 10.10 6.20
N ASN A 161 9.85 10.37 7.25
CA ASN A 161 9.46 11.30 8.31
C ASN A 161 9.52 12.78 7.86
N ILE A 162 10.34 13.07 6.86
CA ILE A 162 10.45 14.42 6.29
C ILE A 162 10.26 14.33 4.78
N VAL A 163 9.36 15.16 4.24
CA VAL A 163 9.10 15.25 2.80
C VAL A 163 9.27 16.70 2.35
N ILE A 164 10.01 16.90 1.26
CA ILE A 164 10.07 18.18 0.55
C ILE A 164 9.50 17.99 -0.84
N SER A 165 8.52 18.82 -1.22
CA SER A 165 7.83 18.66 -2.50
C SER A 165 7.84 19.94 -3.33
N GLY A 166 8.13 19.76 -4.62
CA GLY A 166 8.09 20.83 -5.61
C GLY A 166 6.75 20.88 -6.35
N GLY A 167 6.23 22.07 -6.53
CA GLY A 167 5.06 22.31 -7.33
C GLY A 167 5.38 22.93 -8.68
N ARG A 168 4.33 23.37 -9.38
CA ARG A 168 4.44 24.04 -10.68
C ARG A 168 5.27 25.35 -10.59
N GLY A 169 5.30 25.97 -9.41
CA GLY A 169 6.12 27.17 -9.14
C GLY A 169 7.62 26.94 -9.22
N MET A 170 8.09 25.69 -9.30
CA MET A 170 9.48 25.36 -9.62
C MET A 170 9.86 25.74 -11.06
N GLN A 171 8.89 25.94 -11.95
CA GLN A 171 9.00 26.39 -13.35
C GLN A 171 9.69 25.40 -14.31
N SER A 172 10.66 24.60 -13.84
CA SER A 172 11.37 23.61 -14.64
C SER A 172 11.80 22.43 -13.78
N GLY A 173 11.92 21.24 -14.38
CA GLY A 173 12.54 20.08 -13.77
C GLY A 173 13.99 20.33 -13.34
N ASP A 174 14.69 21.15 -14.08
CA ASP A 174 16.09 21.52 -13.73
C ASP A 174 16.19 22.17 -12.36
N ASN A 175 15.15 22.85 -11.89
CA ASN A 175 15.16 23.51 -10.59
C ASN A 175 14.92 22.56 -9.41
N PHE A 176 14.57 21.29 -9.67
CA PHE A 176 14.38 20.30 -8.59
C PHE A 176 15.69 19.98 -7.85
N HIS A 177 16.87 20.22 -8.45
CA HIS A 177 18.15 20.10 -7.75
C HIS A 177 18.26 20.98 -6.48
N LEU A 178 17.49 22.05 -6.41
CA LEU A 178 17.42 22.89 -5.20
C LEU A 178 16.75 22.12 -4.04
N LEU A 179 15.72 21.33 -4.34
CA LEU A 179 15.05 20.49 -3.35
C LEU A 179 15.95 19.32 -2.96
N ASP A 180 16.64 18.72 -3.93
CA ASP A 180 17.56 17.61 -3.70
C ASP A 180 18.65 17.99 -2.68
N SER A 181 19.25 19.17 -2.83
CA SER A 181 20.29 19.67 -1.93
C SER A 181 19.80 19.86 -0.48
N ILE A 182 18.53 20.20 -0.30
CA ILE A 182 17.91 20.33 1.02
C ILE A 182 17.53 18.96 1.56
N ALA A 183 16.95 18.11 0.71
CA ALA A 183 16.54 16.76 1.07
C ALA A 183 17.71 15.92 1.58
N ASP A 184 18.85 16.00 0.92
CA ASP A 184 20.07 15.27 1.32
C ASP A 184 20.58 15.69 2.72
N LYS A 185 20.43 16.97 3.07
CA LYS A 185 20.83 17.48 4.40
C LYS A 185 19.84 17.08 5.51
N LEU A 186 18.57 16.91 5.16
CA LEU A 186 17.52 16.57 6.11
C LEU A 186 17.21 15.07 6.18
N GLY A 187 17.78 14.26 5.29
CA GLY A 187 17.39 12.87 5.12
C GLY A 187 15.93 12.75 4.65
N ALA A 188 15.45 13.70 3.84
CA ALA A 188 14.08 13.82 3.41
C ALA A 188 13.82 13.08 2.09
N ALA A 189 12.60 12.62 1.90
CA ALA A 189 12.12 12.21 0.59
C ALA A 189 11.77 13.43 -0.27
N VAL A 190 11.95 13.32 -1.59
CA VAL A 190 11.57 14.36 -2.54
C VAL A 190 10.27 13.95 -3.23
N GLY A 191 9.27 14.82 -3.19
CA GLY A 191 8.00 14.66 -3.84
C GLY A 191 7.67 15.79 -4.82
N ALA A 192 6.55 15.67 -5.49
CA ALA A 192 6.05 16.69 -6.40
C ALA A 192 4.53 16.75 -6.43
N SER A 193 4.00 17.93 -6.74
CA SER A 193 2.58 18.04 -7.04
C SER A 193 2.22 17.37 -8.37
N ARG A 194 0.97 16.95 -8.53
CA ARG A 194 0.48 16.43 -9.81
C ARG A 194 0.78 17.39 -10.96
N ALA A 195 0.60 18.70 -10.77
CA ALA A 195 0.84 19.70 -11.81
C ALA A 195 2.32 19.75 -12.27
N ALA A 196 3.27 19.47 -11.39
CA ALA A 196 4.69 19.38 -11.74
C ALA A 196 5.00 18.09 -12.51
N VAL A 197 4.38 16.97 -12.11
CA VAL A 197 4.49 15.69 -12.84
C VAL A 197 3.86 15.77 -14.21
N ASP A 198 2.63 16.29 -14.33
CA ASP A 198 1.94 16.48 -15.61
C ASP A 198 2.72 17.42 -16.56
N ALA A 199 3.49 18.36 -16.00
CA ALA A 199 4.38 19.23 -16.76
C ALA A 199 5.72 18.57 -17.17
N GLY A 200 5.96 17.33 -16.74
CA GLY A 200 7.17 16.58 -17.04
C GLY A 200 8.41 17.02 -16.25
N PHE A 201 8.25 17.72 -15.13
CA PHE A 201 9.39 18.18 -14.31
C PHE A 201 10.08 17.03 -13.60
N VAL A 202 9.32 16.04 -13.16
CA VAL A 202 9.80 14.82 -12.49
C VAL A 202 8.95 13.62 -12.89
N PRO A 203 9.46 12.38 -12.71
CA PRO A 203 8.71 11.16 -12.96
C PRO A 203 7.46 11.02 -12.06
N ASN A 204 6.51 10.20 -12.50
CA ASN A 204 5.24 9.97 -11.79
C ASN A 204 5.43 9.43 -10.35
N ASP A 205 6.50 8.72 -10.08
CA ASP A 205 6.80 8.15 -8.75
C ASP A 205 7.01 9.20 -7.66
N TYR A 206 7.27 10.46 -8.06
CA TYR A 206 7.39 11.61 -7.16
C TYR A 206 6.04 12.20 -6.77
N GLN A 207 4.94 11.80 -7.44
CA GLN A 207 3.65 12.43 -7.20
C GLN A 207 3.12 12.16 -5.78
N VAL A 208 2.84 13.25 -5.06
CA VAL A 208 2.17 13.24 -3.75
C VAL A 208 0.72 13.72 -3.90
N GLY A 209 -0.19 12.98 -3.27
CA GLY A 209 -1.62 13.30 -3.29
C GLY A 209 -2.32 12.96 -4.60
N GLN A 210 -3.60 13.28 -4.69
CA GLN A 210 -4.45 12.94 -5.84
C GLN A 210 -4.43 11.42 -6.14
N THR A 211 -3.91 11.05 -7.32
CA THR A 211 -3.71 9.66 -7.75
C THR A 211 -2.33 9.12 -7.39
N GLY A 212 -1.46 9.95 -6.79
CA GLY A 212 -0.11 9.59 -6.37
C GLY A 212 -0.04 8.98 -4.97
N LYS A 213 1.13 9.06 -4.37
CA LYS A 213 1.40 8.52 -3.05
C LYS A 213 0.75 9.36 -1.94
N ILE A 214 0.17 8.70 -0.94
CA ILE A 214 -0.33 9.36 0.28
C ILE A 214 0.81 9.34 1.29
N VAL A 215 1.15 10.50 1.82
CA VAL A 215 2.23 10.68 2.79
C VAL A 215 1.70 11.27 4.10
N ALA A 216 2.34 10.93 5.22
CA ALA A 216 2.05 11.50 6.55
C ALA A 216 3.38 11.74 7.30
N PRO A 217 4.24 12.64 6.80
CA PRO A 217 5.50 12.94 7.45
C PRO A 217 5.29 13.83 8.69
N ASP A 218 6.27 13.82 9.60
CA ASP A 218 6.32 14.77 10.72
C ASP A 218 6.57 16.22 10.23
N LEU A 219 7.30 16.36 9.10
CA LEU A 219 7.54 17.65 8.46
C LEU A 219 7.32 17.55 6.94
N TYR A 220 6.43 18.39 6.43
CA TYR A 220 6.21 18.55 4.99
C TYR A 220 6.58 19.96 4.54
N ILE A 221 7.57 20.08 3.65
CA ILE A 221 8.03 21.34 3.09
C ILE A 221 7.47 21.46 1.66
N ALA A 222 6.54 22.39 1.45
CA ALA A 222 5.94 22.65 0.15
C ALA A 222 6.61 23.85 -0.55
N VAL A 223 7.15 23.64 -1.74
CA VAL A 223 7.87 24.67 -2.50
C VAL A 223 7.18 24.89 -3.85
N GLY A 224 6.59 26.05 -4.03
CA GLY A 224 5.94 26.42 -5.28
C GLY A 224 4.70 25.59 -5.63
N ILE A 225 4.00 25.05 -4.62
CA ILE A 225 2.76 24.28 -4.79
C ILE A 225 1.56 25.22 -4.80
#